data_eef34a77eaf0e52cc3e7ca45991ee7d1
#
_entry.id   eef34a77eaf0e52cc3e7ca45991ee7d1
#
_cell.length_a   1.000
_cell.length_b   1.000
_cell.length_c   1.000
_cell.angle_alpha   90.00
_cell.angle_beta   90.00
_cell.angle_gamma   90.00
#
_symmetry.space_group_name_H-M   'P 1'
#
loop_
_entity.id
_entity.type
_entity.pdbx_description
1 polymer ?
#
loop_
_entity_poly.entity_id
_entity_poly.type
_entity_poly.pdbx_seq_one_letter_code
_entity_poly.pdbx_strand_id
1 'polypeptide(L)'
;YTSIQNKITGAETETKAFENAGLPFIPAFLRENPEILTSNRFDEAALIQPGDIKGIIHCHSNWSDGSHTIEQMALAAKELGMEYLVISDHSKSAFYAQGLFEEKVLEQHRYIDELNEQLKPFKIFKSIESDILNNGNLDYDDSILARFDLVIASIHSNLKMTEEKAMMRLLNAINNPYTTILGHLTGRLLLSREGYPVNHSTII
;
A
#
# COMPACT_ATOMS: atom_id res chain seq x y z
N TYR A 1 21.98 -14.70 -13.73
CA TYR A 1 21.75 -13.40 -14.41
C TYR A 1 22.81 -13.09 -15.47
N THR A 2 24.09 -13.26 -15.18
CA THR A 2 25.20 -12.92 -16.10
C THR A 2 25.30 -13.83 -17.34
N SER A 3 24.87 -15.10 -17.27
CA SER A 3 24.94 -16.03 -18.40
C SER A 3 23.82 -15.81 -19.42
N ILE A 4 22.71 -15.20 -19.01
CA ILE A 4 21.58 -14.87 -19.89
C ILE A 4 21.86 -13.58 -20.67
N GLN A 5 22.43 -12.56 -20.02
CA GLN A 5 22.77 -11.27 -20.65
C GLN A 5 23.69 -11.42 -21.89
N ASN A 6 24.59 -12.40 -21.89
CA ASN A 6 25.50 -12.62 -23.02
C ASN A 6 24.88 -13.35 -24.21
N LYS A 7 23.66 -13.90 -24.10
CA LYS A 7 22.97 -14.64 -25.18
C LYS A 7 21.80 -13.86 -25.81
N ILE A 8 21.41 -12.73 -25.23
CA ILE A 8 20.21 -11.99 -25.64
C ILE A 8 20.57 -10.62 -26.25
N THR A 9 21.66 -10.54 -26.97
CA THR A 9 21.97 -9.37 -27.79
C THR A 9 21.06 -9.34 -29.03
N GLY A 10 20.25 -8.29 -29.16
CA GLY A 10 19.40 -8.03 -30.31
C GLY A 10 17.92 -8.41 -30.17
N ALA A 11 17.41 -8.59 -28.94
CA ALA A 11 15.97 -8.72 -28.70
C ALA A 11 15.34 -7.33 -28.57
N GLU A 12 14.40 -7.01 -29.46
CA GLU A 12 13.66 -5.74 -29.44
C GLU A 12 12.62 -5.66 -28.33
N THR A 13 12.16 -6.80 -27.83
CA THR A 13 11.18 -6.94 -26.74
C THR A 13 11.63 -8.01 -25.76
N GLU A 14 11.12 -7.94 -24.54
CA GLU A 14 11.36 -8.94 -23.52
C GLU A 14 10.84 -10.34 -23.93
N THR A 15 9.66 -10.39 -24.55
CA THR A 15 9.11 -11.64 -25.13
C THR A 15 10.08 -12.26 -26.13
N LYS A 16 10.65 -11.43 -27.03
CA LYS A 16 11.63 -11.91 -28.01
C LYS A 16 12.91 -12.43 -27.36
N ALA A 17 13.29 -11.85 -26.23
CA ALA A 17 14.42 -12.33 -25.44
C ALA A 17 14.19 -13.75 -24.90
N PHE A 18 13.00 -14.03 -24.38
CA PHE A 18 12.62 -15.37 -23.92
C PHE A 18 12.56 -16.36 -25.06
N GLU A 19 11.95 -16.04 -26.21
CA GLU A 19 11.92 -16.86 -27.40
C GLU A 19 13.32 -17.21 -27.89
N ASN A 20 14.21 -16.22 -27.98
CA ASN A 20 15.61 -16.43 -28.42
C ASN A 20 16.39 -17.34 -27.45
N ALA A 21 16.01 -17.38 -26.18
CA ALA A 21 16.56 -18.25 -25.15
C ALA A 21 15.93 -19.67 -25.17
N GLY A 22 14.90 -19.90 -25.99
CA GLY A 22 14.15 -21.16 -26.01
C GLY A 22 13.26 -21.38 -24.79
N LEU A 23 12.84 -20.27 -24.12
CA LEU A 23 12.03 -20.30 -22.95
C LEU A 23 10.64 -19.69 -23.24
N PRO A 24 9.58 -20.16 -22.57
CA PRO A 24 8.30 -19.47 -22.59
C PRO A 24 8.45 -18.09 -21.93
N PHE A 25 7.68 -17.11 -22.39
CA PHE A 25 7.64 -15.81 -21.72
C PHE A 25 7.09 -15.98 -20.31
N ILE A 26 7.80 -15.42 -19.33
CA ILE A 26 7.40 -15.42 -17.92
C ILE A 26 7.28 -13.97 -17.47
N PRO A 27 6.11 -13.51 -17.01
CA PRO A 27 5.93 -12.19 -16.44
C PRO A 27 6.89 -11.89 -15.28
N ALA A 28 7.33 -10.63 -15.17
CA ALA A 28 8.38 -10.23 -14.23
C ALA A 28 8.09 -10.63 -12.77
N PHE A 29 6.84 -10.52 -12.34
CA PHE A 29 6.40 -10.82 -10.97
C PHE A 29 6.36 -12.33 -10.64
N LEU A 30 6.52 -13.22 -11.62
CA LEU A 30 6.61 -14.67 -11.40
C LEU A 30 8.06 -15.19 -11.43
N ARG A 31 9.04 -14.34 -11.70
CA ARG A 31 10.44 -14.76 -11.91
C ARG A 31 11.22 -15.04 -10.64
N GLU A 32 10.65 -14.75 -9.49
CA GLU A 32 11.28 -15.00 -8.18
C GLU A 32 11.31 -16.48 -7.81
N ASN A 33 10.41 -17.30 -8.39
CA ASN A 33 10.39 -18.74 -8.17
C ASN A 33 10.95 -19.49 -9.40
N PRO A 34 12.13 -20.15 -9.29
CA PRO A 34 12.71 -20.90 -10.41
C PRO A 34 11.86 -22.10 -10.86
N GLU A 35 10.99 -22.63 -10.02
CA GLU A 35 10.10 -23.75 -10.38
C GLU A 35 9.12 -23.39 -11.50
N ILE A 36 8.85 -22.08 -11.72
CA ILE A 36 7.99 -21.62 -12.82
C ILE A 36 8.52 -22.05 -14.20
N LEU A 37 9.84 -22.21 -14.33
CA LEU A 37 10.48 -22.66 -15.58
C LEU A 37 10.14 -24.10 -15.94
N THR A 38 9.78 -24.92 -14.96
CA THR A 38 9.56 -26.37 -15.14
C THR A 38 8.11 -26.80 -14.93
N SER A 39 7.31 -25.99 -14.22
CA SER A 39 5.97 -26.40 -13.79
C SER A 39 4.88 -26.27 -14.84
N ASN A 40 5.07 -25.46 -15.89
CA ASN A 40 4.06 -25.14 -16.91
C ASN A 40 2.68 -24.79 -16.35
N ARG A 41 2.61 -24.31 -15.09
CA ARG A 41 1.39 -24.06 -14.30
C ARG A 41 0.96 -22.61 -14.32
N PHE A 42 1.38 -21.87 -15.31
CA PHE A 42 1.05 -20.45 -15.43
C PHE A 42 -0.07 -20.29 -16.45
N ASP A 43 -1.22 -19.81 -15.99
CA ASP A 43 -2.32 -19.35 -16.83
C ASP A 43 -2.35 -17.83 -16.81
N GLU A 44 -1.97 -17.20 -17.90
CA GLU A 44 -1.95 -15.75 -18.02
C GLU A 44 -3.35 -15.14 -17.88
N ALA A 45 -4.40 -15.85 -18.28
CA ALA A 45 -5.78 -15.41 -18.16
C ALA A 45 -6.28 -15.40 -16.71
N ALA A 46 -5.63 -16.15 -15.81
CA ALA A 46 -5.94 -16.16 -14.38
C ALA A 46 -5.27 -15.02 -13.58
N LEU A 47 -4.41 -14.24 -14.22
CA LEU A 47 -3.72 -13.12 -13.57
C LEU A 47 -4.60 -11.86 -13.55
N ILE A 48 -4.43 -11.08 -12.48
CA ILE A 48 -5.01 -9.74 -12.39
C ILE A 48 -4.46 -8.88 -13.52
N GLN A 49 -5.36 -8.35 -14.33
CA GLN A 49 -5.06 -7.43 -15.43
C GLN A 49 -5.26 -5.97 -14.98
N PRO A 50 -4.64 -4.98 -15.63
CA PRO A 50 -4.87 -3.56 -15.30
C PRO A 50 -6.34 -3.15 -15.28
N GLY A 51 -7.19 -3.75 -16.14
CA GLY A 51 -8.64 -3.50 -16.19
C GLY A 51 -9.43 -4.07 -15.02
N ASP A 52 -8.84 -4.99 -14.24
CA ASP A 52 -9.46 -5.56 -13.05
C ASP A 52 -9.29 -4.65 -11.82
N ILE A 53 -8.34 -3.70 -11.88
CA ILE A 53 -8.09 -2.75 -10.78
C ILE A 53 -9.19 -1.69 -10.79
N LYS A 54 -9.96 -1.62 -9.70
CA LYS A 54 -11.12 -0.75 -9.57
C LYS A 54 -10.88 0.49 -8.73
N GLY A 55 -9.80 0.54 -7.99
CA GLY A 55 -9.51 1.68 -7.14
C GLY A 55 -8.08 1.72 -6.63
N ILE A 56 -7.76 2.82 -5.98
CA ILE A 56 -6.43 3.09 -5.42
C ILE A 56 -6.59 3.20 -3.91
N ILE A 57 -5.74 2.49 -3.18
CA ILE A 57 -5.71 2.46 -1.71
C ILE A 57 -4.34 2.93 -1.24
N HIS A 58 -4.28 3.57 -0.06
CA HIS A 58 -3.08 4.04 0.59
C HIS A 58 -2.35 5.12 -0.23
N CYS A 59 -3.00 6.26 -0.35
CA CYS A 59 -2.40 7.46 -0.96
C CYS A 59 -2.64 8.70 -0.08
N HIS A 60 -1.71 9.65 -0.17
CA HIS A 60 -1.64 10.85 0.66
C HIS A 60 -1.98 12.08 -0.15
N SER A 61 -2.77 12.96 0.42
CA SER A 61 -3.11 14.26 -0.15
C SER A 61 -2.26 15.38 0.45
N ASN A 62 -2.49 16.60 -0.02
CA ASN A 62 -1.87 17.80 0.54
C ASN A 62 -2.41 18.19 1.93
N TRP A 63 -3.27 17.38 2.53
CA TRP A 63 -3.63 17.51 3.93
C TRP A 63 -2.51 17.01 4.85
N SER A 64 -1.72 16.03 4.39
CA SER A 64 -0.46 15.64 5.03
C SER A 64 0.74 15.97 4.13
N ASP A 65 1.47 15.01 3.65
CA ASP A 65 2.71 15.20 2.87
C ASP A 65 2.56 14.96 1.36
N GLY A 66 1.34 14.68 0.88
CA GLY A 66 1.06 14.54 -0.53
C GLY A 66 1.12 15.87 -1.28
N SER A 67 1.31 15.81 -2.59
CA SER A 67 1.51 16.99 -3.45
C SER A 67 0.21 17.55 -4.04
N HIS A 68 -0.87 16.77 -4.07
CA HIS A 68 -2.11 17.13 -4.76
C HIS A 68 -3.29 17.20 -3.80
N THR A 69 -4.29 17.98 -4.16
CA THR A 69 -5.56 18.02 -3.42
C THR A 69 -6.33 16.72 -3.62
N ILE A 70 -7.19 16.38 -2.65
CA ILE A 70 -8.08 15.21 -2.75
C ILE A 70 -8.92 15.26 -4.02
N GLU A 71 -9.43 16.44 -4.39
CA GLU A 71 -10.20 16.64 -5.63
C GLU A 71 -9.39 16.32 -6.88
N GLN A 72 -8.14 16.84 -6.99
CA GLN A 72 -7.26 16.55 -8.12
C GLN A 72 -6.97 15.06 -8.24
N MET A 73 -6.69 14.40 -7.11
CA MET A 73 -6.43 12.96 -7.07
C MET A 73 -7.66 12.14 -7.48
N ALA A 74 -8.84 12.53 -7.00
CA ALA A 74 -10.10 11.86 -7.34
C ALA A 74 -10.47 12.00 -8.82
N LEU A 75 -10.28 13.20 -9.40
CA LEU A 75 -10.52 13.43 -10.82
C LEU A 75 -9.56 12.61 -11.68
N ALA A 76 -8.27 12.58 -11.33
CA ALA A 76 -7.28 11.77 -12.04
C ALA A 76 -7.60 10.27 -11.95
N ALA A 77 -7.97 9.76 -10.78
CA ALA A 77 -8.38 8.36 -10.61
C ALA A 77 -9.62 8.02 -11.47
N LYS A 78 -10.59 8.92 -11.49
CA LYS A 78 -11.80 8.77 -12.32
C LYS A 78 -11.48 8.77 -13.83
N GLU A 79 -10.56 9.61 -14.30
CA GLU A 79 -10.08 9.62 -15.68
C GLU A 79 -9.37 8.32 -16.07
N LEU A 80 -8.70 7.66 -15.11
CA LEU A 80 -8.09 6.34 -15.30
C LEU A 80 -9.12 5.19 -15.30
N GLY A 81 -10.41 5.48 -15.15
CA GLY A 81 -11.48 4.49 -15.13
C GLY A 81 -11.64 3.78 -13.78
N MET A 82 -11.06 4.31 -12.70
CA MET A 82 -11.26 3.77 -11.35
C MET A 82 -12.68 4.10 -10.85
N GLU A 83 -13.17 3.25 -9.96
CA GLU A 83 -14.49 3.39 -9.33
C GLU A 83 -14.40 4.10 -7.98
N TYR A 84 -13.22 4.03 -7.33
CA TYR A 84 -13.00 4.64 -6.01
C TYR A 84 -11.55 5.04 -5.76
N LEU A 85 -11.38 5.90 -4.75
CA LEU A 85 -10.10 6.34 -4.18
C LEU A 85 -10.17 6.26 -2.66
N VAL A 86 -9.13 5.77 -2.01
CA VAL A 86 -9.01 5.74 -0.55
C VAL A 86 -7.93 6.70 -0.12
N ILE A 87 -8.31 7.82 0.49
CA ILE A 87 -7.38 8.81 1.04
C ILE A 87 -6.93 8.36 2.42
N SER A 88 -5.62 8.21 2.61
CA SER A 88 -5.00 7.64 3.80
C SER A 88 -3.88 8.55 4.31
N ASP A 89 -4.18 9.83 4.53
CA ASP A 89 -3.22 10.79 5.06
C ASP A 89 -2.63 10.33 6.40
N HIS A 90 -1.46 10.83 6.77
CA HIS A 90 -0.78 10.44 8.01
C HIS A 90 -1.51 10.92 9.27
N SER A 91 -1.48 10.11 10.33
CA SER A 91 -1.99 10.46 11.65
C SER A 91 -1.05 11.40 12.39
N LYS A 92 -1.54 12.00 13.49
CA LYS A 92 -0.93 13.11 14.22
C LYS A 92 0.50 12.88 14.70
N SER A 93 0.92 11.63 14.99
CA SER A 93 2.29 11.32 15.42
C SER A 93 3.34 11.44 14.31
N ALA A 94 2.93 11.47 13.05
CA ALA A 94 3.82 11.66 11.90
C ALA A 94 4.08 13.18 11.66
N PHE A 95 4.71 13.85 12.62
CA PHE A 95 4.99 15.29 12.52
C PHE A 95 5.78 15.69 11.27
N TYR A 96 6.70 14.84 10.83
CA TYR A 96 7.51 15.06 9.63
C TYR A 96 6.67 15.11 8.35
N ALA A 97 5.52 14.44 8.36
CA ALA A 97 4.56 14.37 7.27
C ALA A 97 3.32 15.26 7.50
N GLN A 98 3.36 16.19 8.45
CA GLN A 98 2.24 17.07 8.79
C GLN A 98 0.96 16.29 9.16
N GLY A 99 1.10 15.18 9.90
CA GLY A 99 0.01 14.29 10.25
C GLY A 99 -1.18 15.01 10.90
N LEU A 100 -2.38 14.51 10.61
CA LEU A 100 -3.63 15.18 10.95
C LEU A 100 -3.97 15.07 12.44
N PHE A 101 -4.24 16.19 13.09
CA PHE A 101 -4.91 16.21 14.38
C PHE A 101 -6.42 16.01 14.21
N GLU A 102 -7.13 15.70 15.29
CA GLU A 102 -8.53 15.32 15.30
C GLU A 102 -9.46 16.33 14.60
N GLU A 103 -9.22 17.62 14.81
CA GLU A 103 -9.98 18.71 14.17
C GLU A 103 -9.81 18.68 12.65
N LYS A 104 -8.58 18.42 12.19
CA LYS A 104 -8.26 18.30 10.76
C LYS A 104 -8.88 17.06 10.13
N VAL A 105 -8.94 15.95 10.85
CA VAL A 105 -9.65 14.73 10.41
C VAL A 105 -11.12 15.06 10.17
N LEU A 106 -11.78 15.74 11.11
CA LEU A 106 -13.20 16.09 10.98
C LEU A 106 -13.45 17.09 9.84
N GLU A 107 -12.54 18.01 9.60
CA GLU A 107 -12.59 18.95 8.48
C GLU A 107 -12.44 18.22 7.15
N GLN A 108 -11.44 17.32 7.02
CA GLN A 108 -11.21 16.51 5.83
C GLN A 108 -12.42 15.61 5.51
N HIS A 109 -13.02 14.98 6.53
CA HIS A 109 -14.20 14.14 6.33
C HIS A 109 -15.37 14.92 5.74
N ARG A 110 -15.63 16.14 6.21
CA ARG A 110 -16.68 16.99 5.62
C ARG A 110 -16.37 17.33 4.17
N TYR A 111 -15.11 17.68 3.88
CA TYR A 111 -14.68 17.97 2.53
C TYR A 111 -14.82 16.74 1.59
N ILE A 112 -14.48 15.56 2.08
CA ILE A 112 -14.68 14.30 1.31
C ILE A 112 -16.18 14.04 1.08
N ASP A 113 -17.06 14.32 2.05
CA ASP A 113 -18.50 14.16 1.87
C ASP A 113 -19.03 15.09 0.77
N GLU A 114 -18.58 16.35 0.72
CA GLU A 114 -18.93 17.31 -0.31
C GLU A 114 -18.46 16.84 -1.71
N LEU A 115 -17.22 16.36 -1.82
CA LEU A 115 -16.68 15.81 -3.05
C LEU A 115 -17.44 14.55 -3.50
N ASN A 116 -17.82 13.67 -2.57
CA ASN A 116 -18.60 12.48 -2.89
C ASN A 116 -19.98 12.80 -3.47
N GLU A 117 -20.61 13.90 -3.06
CA GLU A 117 -21.86 14.34 -3.69
C GLU A 117 -21.65 14.80 -5.14
N GLN A 118 -20.54 15.49 -5.40
CA GLN A 118 -20.24 16.07 -6.72
C GLN A 118 -19.73 15.04 -7.73
N LEU A 119 -19.01 14.02 -7.26
CA LEU A 119 -18.28 13.07 -8.12
C LEU A 119 -19.04 11.76 -8.40
N LYS A 120 -20.26 11.60 -7.90
CA LYS A 120 -21.07 10.38 -8.12
C LYS A 120 -21.02 9.91 -9.57
N PRO A 121 -20.94 8.60 -9.84
CA PRO A 121 -20.93 7.48 -8.89
C PRO A 121 -19.54 7.16 -8.29
N PHE A 122 -18.48 7.90 -8.65
CA PHE A 122 -17.14 7.72 -8.06
C PHE A 122 -17.17 7.95 -6.55
N LYS A 123 -16.44 7.12 -5.78
CA LYS A 123 -16.43 7.16 -4.31
C LYS A 123 -15.04 7.46 -3.77
N ILE A 124 -14.94 8.44 -2.88
CA ILE A 124 -13.76 8.67 -2.04
C ILE A 124 -14.05 8.08 -0.67
N PHE A 125 -13.24 7.12 -0.23
CA PHE A 125 -13.31 6.55 1.10
C PHE A 125 -12.42 7.33 2.06
N LYS A 126 -12.92 7.55 3.27
CA LYS A 126 -12.22 8.19 4.39
C LYS A 126 -11.34 7.17 5.06
N SER A 127 -10.03 7.34 4.96
CA SER A 127 -9.08 6.47 5.63
C SER A 127 -8.00 7.30 6.32
N ILE A 128 -7.19 6.65 7.11
CA ILE A 128 -6.01 7.20 7.75
C ILE A 128 -4.90 6.17 7.74
N GLU A 129 -3.67 6.58 7.47
CA GLU A 129 -2.50 5.79 7.83
C GLU A 129 -2.13 6.14 9.28
N SER A 130 -2.70 5.35 10.20
CA SER A 130 -2.47 5.53 11.63
C SER A 130 -1.13 4.96 12.04
N ASP A 131 -0.30 5.76 12.72
CA ASP A 131 0.89 5.25 13.37
C ASP A 131 0.53 4.18 14.41
N ILE A 132 1.28 3.08 14.39
CA ILE A 132 1.33 2.12 15.50
C ILE A 132 2.33 2.65 16.53
N LEU A 133 1.83 3.12 17.65
CA LEU A 133 2.63 3.72 18.70
C LEU A 133 3.57 2.70 19.37
N ASN A 134 4.44 3.17 20.25
CA ASN A 134 5.46 2.32 20.87
C ASN A 134 4.86 1.20 21.76
N ASN A 135 3.66 1.38 22.26
CA ASN A 135 2.90 0.36 23.01
C ASN A 135 2.02 -0.54 22.12
N GLY A 136 1.98 -0.29 20.82
CA GLY A 136 1.15 -1.01 19.85
C GLY A 136 -0.26 -0.46 19.67
N ASN A 137 -0.64 0.61 20.37
CA ASN A 137 -1.91 1.28 20.14
C ASN A 137 -1.88 2.07 18.82
N LEU A 138 -3.05 2.31 18.24
CA LEU A 138 -3.22 3.28 17.16
C LEU A 138 -3.17 4.72 17.70
N ASP A 139 -2.94 5.65 16.80
CA ASP A 139 -2.60 7.05 17.14
C ASP A 139 -3.82 7.92 17.57
N TYR A 140 -5.04 7.40 17.44
CA TYR A 140 -6.26 8.09 17.88
C TYR A 140 -7.08 7.24 18.85
N ASP A 141 -7.94 7.90 19.60
CA ASP A 141 -8.96 7.26 20.40
C ASP A 141 -10.05 6.62 19.53
N ASP A 142 -10.74 5.62 20.05
CA ASP A 142 -11.80 4.88 19.38
C ASP A 142 -12.90 5.79 18.79
N SER A 143 -13.21 6.89 19.44
CA SER A 143 -14.21 7.87 18.98
C SER A 143 -13.85 8.54 17.64
N ILE A 144 -12.57 8.63 17.34
CA ILE A 144 -12.05 9.14 16.06
C ILE A 144 -11.87 7.98 15.08
N LEU A 145 -11.29 6.86 15.52
CA LEU A 145 -11.07 5.69 14.66
C LEU A 145 -12.39 5.17 14.05
N ALA A 146 -13.47 5.17 14.81
CA ALA A 146 -14.81 4.77 14.37
C ALA A 146 -15.41 5.64 13.24
N ARG A 147 -14.79 6.77 12.90
CA ARG A 147 -15.26 7.69 11.85
C ARG A 147 -14.68 7.40 10.47
N PHE A 148 -13.66 6.57 10.41
CA PHE A 148 -13.05 6.16 9.15
C PHE A 148 -13.79 4.98 8.53
N ASP A 149 -13.82 4.92 7.20
CA ASP A 149 -14.31 3.75 6.47
C ASP A 149 -13.33 2.58 6.60
N LEU A 150 -12.01 2.89 6.69
CA LEU A 150 -10.95 1.92 6.97
C LEU A 150 -9.73 2.62 7.60
N VAL A 151 -8.95 1.85 8.35
CA VAL A 151 -7.71 2.31 9.01
C VAL A 151 -6.54 1.44 8.56
N ILE A 152 -5.50 2.06 8.05
CA ILE A 152 -4.22 1.42 7.73
C ILE A 152 -3.30 1.65 8.91
N ALA A 153 -2.84 0.58 9.55
CA ALA A 153 -1.95 0.67 10.70
C ALA A 153 -0.49 0.45 10.25
N SER A 154 0.38 1.43 10.49
CA SER A 154 1.77 1.43 10.03
C SER A 154 2.75 1.82 11.13
N ILE A 155 3.99 1.30 11.08
CA ILE A 155 5.06 1.71 11.98
C ILE A 155 5.98 2.68 11.27
N HIS A 156 6.04 3.94 11.73
CA HIS A 156 6.91 4.97 11.18
C HIS A 156 8.02 5.42 12.13
N SER A 157 7.91 5.08 13.42
CA SER A 157 8.86 5.49 14.45
C SER A 157 9.49 4.30 15.16
N ASN A 158 10.68 4.52 15.76
CA ASN A 158 11.39 3.50 16.52
C ASN A 158 11.64 2.19 15.73
N LEU A 159 12.06 2.34 14.46
CA LEU A 159 12.21 1.23 13.50
C LEU A 159 13.37 0.28 13.86
N LYS A 160 14.34 0.72 14.67
CA LYS A 160 15.40 -0.16 15.21
C LYS A 160 14.89 -0.84 16.46
N MET A 161 14.34 -2.03 16.31
CA MET A 161 13.75 -2.81 17.42
C MET A 161 13.98 -4.31 17.24
N THR A 162 13.82 -5.06 18.32
CA THR A 162 13.87 -6.53 18.30
C THR A 162 12.59 -7.12 17.70
N GLU A 163 12.64 -8.39 17.31
CA GLU A 163 11.46 -9.11 16.80
C GLU A 163 10.32 -9.10 17.83
N GLU A 164 10.62 -9.36 19.10
CA GLU A 164 9.61 -9.37 20.18
C GLU A 164 8.90 -8.02 20.28
N LYS A 165 9.67 -6.92 20.15
CA LYS A 165 9.09 -5.57 20.20
C LYS A 165 8.25 -5.26 18.97
N ALA A 166 8.70 -5.66 17.79
CA ALA A 166 7.96 -5.50 16.54
C ALA A 166 6.66 -6.32 16.60
N MET A 167 6.75 -7.59 16.98
CA MET A 167 5.59 -8.47 17.09
C MET A 167 4.58 -7.97 18.11
N MET A 168 5.02 -7.50 19.29
CA MET A 168 4.13 -6.91 20.30
C MET A 168 3.36 -5.71 19.73
N ARG A 169 4.05 -4.78 19.01
CA ARG A 169 3.40 -3.61 18.40
C ARG A 169 2.39 -4.02 17.33
N LEU A 170 2.79 -4.91 16.43
CA LEU A 170 1.96 -5.37 15.31
C LEU A 170 0.74 -6.14 15.80
N LEU A 171 0.91 -7.10 16.73
CA LEU A 171 -0.21 -7.89 17.25
C LEU A 171 -1.20 -7.04 18.04
N ASN A 172 -0.73 -6.05 18.81
CA ASN A 172 -1.64 -5.12 19.46
C ASN A 172 -2.45 -4.29 18.45
N ALA A 173 -1.80 -3.82 17.38
CA ALA A 173 -2.50 -3.10 16.32
C ALA A 173 -3.49 -3.98 15.54
N ILE A 174 -3.12 -5.22 15.23
CA ILE A 174 -4.01 -6.20 14.57
C ILE A 174 -5.26 -6.49 15.42
N ASN A 175 -5.10 -6.59 16.73
CA ASN A 175 -6.21 -6.83 17.66
C ASN A 175 -7.10 -5.61 17.90
N ASN A 176 -6.71 -4.43 17.40
CA ASN A 176 -7.57 -3.26 17.47
C ASN A 176 -8.75 -3.42 16.49
N PRO A 177 -10.01 -3.27 16.94
CA PRO A 177 -11.20 -3.53 16.10
C PRO A 177 -11.33 -2.59 14.89
N TYR A 178 -10.63 -1.47 14.89
CA TYR A 178 -10.65 -0.50 13.78
C TYR A 178 -9.56 -0.74 12.74
N THR A 179 -8.55 -1.57 13.01
CA THR A 179 -7.51 -1.89 12.03
C THR A 179 -8.09 -2.71 10.88
N THR A 180 -8.01 -2.17 9.68
CA THR A 180 -8.46 -2.85 8.46
C THR A 180 -7.30 -3.45 7.68
N ILE A 181 -6.19 -2.73 7.60
CA ILE A 181 -5.02 -3.09 6.79
C ILE A 181 -3.75 -2.85 7.61
N LEU A 182 -2.77 -3.77 7.53
CA LEU A 182 -1.39 -3.48 7.92
C LEU A 182 -0.64 -2.88 6.74
N GLY A 183 -0.12 -1.68 6.91
CA GLY A 183 0.75 -1.02 5.94
C GLY A 183 2.19 -1.55 6.05
N HIS A 184 2.94 -1.50 4.95
CA HIS A 184 4.37 -1.83 4.81
C HIS A 184 5.04 -2.54 6.01
N LEU A 185 4.62 -3.77 6.23
CA LEU A 185 4.78 -4.61 7.43
C LEU A 185 6.16 -4.57 8.11
N THR A 186 7.25 -4.46 7.37
CA THR A 186 8.61 -4.50 7.91
C THR A 186 9.29 -3.15 8.00
N GLY A 187 8.68 -2.09 7.46
CA GLY A 187 9.28 -0.77 7.35
C GLY A 187 10.56 -0.73 6.51
N ARG A 188 10.81 -1.75 5.67
CA ARG A 188 11.97 -1.80 4.78
C ARG A 188 11.89 -0.70 3.73
N LEU A 189 13.02 -0.05 3.47
CA LEU A 189 13.20 0.88 2.38
C LEU A 189 14.34 0.42 1.48
N LEU A 190 14.02 0.06 0.24
CA LEU A 190 14.99 -0.49 -0.71
C LEU A 190 16.18 0.46 -0.88
N LEU A 191 17.38 -0.11 -0.87
CA LEU A 191 18.68 0.59 -1.00
C LEU A 191 18.99 1.60 0.13
N SER A 192 18.15 1.73 1.16
CA SER A 192 18.30 2.74 2.21
C SER A 192 18.21 2.17 3.63
N ARG A 193 17.24 1.33 3.92
CA ARG A 193 17.01 0.82 5.27
C ARG A 193 16.53 -0.63 5.25
N GLU A 194 17.20 -1.48 6.01
CA GLU A 194 16.71 -2.83 6.31
C GLU A 194 15.41 -2.78 7.11
N GLY A 195 14.52 -3.76 6.88
CA GLY A 195 13.32 -3.93 7.68
C GLY A 195 13.65 -4.42 9.10
N TYR A 196 12.77 -4.10 10.05
CA TYR A 196 12.83 -4.75 11.35
C TYR A 196 12.37 -6.22 11.24
N PRO A 197 12.89 -7.12 12.10
CA PRO A 197 12.52 -8.53 12.04
C PRO A 197 11.09 -8.76 12.48
N VAL A 198 10.37 -9.65 11.76
CA VAL A 198 8.99 -10.06 12.07
C VAL A 198 8.81 -11.54 11.84
N ASN A 199 7.97 -12.19 12.63
CA ASN A 199 7.52 -13.55 12.38
C ASN A 199 6.26 -13.53 11.49
N HIS A 200 6.47 -13.70 10.19
CA HIS A 200 5.38 -13.64 9.20
C HIS A 200 4.29 -14.69 9.46
N SER A 201 4.67 -15.92 9.88
CA SER A 201 3.71 -17.00 10.13
C SER A 201 2.78 -16.74 11.32
N THR A 202 3.15 -15.82 12.21
CA THR A 202 2.30 -15.42 13.34
C THR A 202 1.34 -14.30 12.98
N ILE A 203 1.66 -13.50 11.95
CA ILE A 203 0.85 -12.36 11.51
C ILE A 203 -0.24 -12.79 10.53
N ILE A 204 0.03 -13.82 9.71
CA ILE A 204 -0.89 -14.42 8.74
C ILE A 204 -1.76 -15.46 9.42
#